data_f93e63e7364c87938708df7f7085bd8e
#
_entry.id   f93e63e7364c87938708df7f7085bd8e
#
_cell.length_a   1.000
_cell.length_b   1.000
_cell.length_c   1.000
_cell.angle_alpha   90.00
_cell.angle_beta   90.00
_cell.angle_gamma   90.00
#
_symmetry.space_group_name_H-M   'P 1'
#
loop_
_entity.id
_entity.type
_entity.pdbx_description
1 polymer ?
#
loop_
_entity_poly.entity_id
_entity_poly.type
_entity_poly.pdbx_seq_one_letter_code
_entity_poly.pdbx_strand_id
1 'polypeptide(L)'
;MLCASVMGQIAALEALNGGFTNDFEDVKNMVKQYDMRRRVIVKGFNDMGLKCFEPMGAFYAFPCIKSTGMTSEEFCEKLLLSEKVAVVPGTAFGESGEGFIRCSYAYSIENINEALKRIKAFLAK
;
A
#
# COMPACT_ATOMS: atom_id res chain seq x y z
N MET A 1 23.91 11.28 1.45
CA MET A 1 24.96 10.35 1.00
C MET A 1 24.76 10.10 -0.48
N LEU A 2 25.81 10.23 -1.29
CA LEU A 2 25.75 10.05 -2.76
C LEU A 2 26.19 8.65 -3.22
N CYS A 3 26.65 7.80 -2.30
CA CYS A 3 27.17 6.46 -2.61
C CYS A 3 26.47 5.41 -1.76
N ALA A 4 26.25 4.22 -2.36
CA ALA A 4 25.75 3.08 -1.62
C ALA A 4 26.79 2.62 -0.58
N SER A 5 26.32 2.27 0.63
CA SER A 5 27.23 1.79 1.67
C SER A 5 27.89 0.46 1.27
N VAL A 6 29.14 0.26 1.67
CA VAL A 6 29.89 -0.99 1.38
C VAL A 6 29.14 -2.22 1.93
N MET A 7 28.56 -2.11 3.13
CA MET A 7 27.75 -3.19 3.72
C MET A 7 26.57 -3.57 2.82
N GLY A 8 25.87 -2.57 2.27
CA GLY A 8 24.76 -2.80 1.34
C GLY A 8 25.21 -3.45 0.03
N GLN A 9 26.41 -3.08 -0.48
CA GLN A 9 26.96 -3.67 -1.70
C GLN A 9 27.32 -5.15 -1.49
N ILE A 10 27.97 -5.48 -0.36
CA ILE A 10 28.32 -6.86 -0.02
C ILE A 10 27.05 -7.70 0.17
N ALA A 11 26.05 -7.18 0.89
CA ALA A 11 24.77 -7.87 1.09
C ALA A 11 24.03 -8.11 -0.25
N ALA A 12 24.04 -7.13 -1.14
CA ALA A 12 23.43 -7.26 -2.47
C ALA A 12 24.16 -8.32 -3.33
N LEU A 13 25.49 -8.36 -3.28
CA LEU A 13 26.28 -9.36 -4.00
C LEU A 13 25.93 -10.78 -3.51
N GLU A 14 25.86 -10.98 -2.19
CA GLU A 14 25.51 -12.27 -1.61
C GLU A 14 24.06 -12.69 -1.95
N ALA A 15 23.12 -11.75 -1.88
CA ALA A 15 21.74 -12.00 -2.26
C ALA A 15 21.59 -12.40 -3.73
N LEU A 16 22.36 -11.76 -4.63
CA LEU A 16 22.35 -12.13 -6.06
C LEU A 16 22.99 -13.51 -6.29
N ASN A 17 24.15 -13.79 -5.68
CA ASN A 17 24.80 -15.09 -5.81
C ASN A 17 23.90 -16.22 -5.28
N GLY A 18 23.29 -16.05 -4.13
CA GLY A 18 22.32 -16.99 -3.57
C GLY A 18 21.10 -17.16 -4.47
N GLY A 19 20.59 -16.06 -5.00
CA GLY A 19 19.45 -16.05 -5.91
C GLY A 19 19.73 -16.83 -7.21
N PHE A 20 20.90 -16.67 -7.81
CA PHE A 20 21.30 -17.45 -9.00
C PHE A 20 21.43 -18.95 -8.69
N THR A 21 21.74 -19.32 -7.46
CA THR A 21 21.88 -20.74 -7.07
C THR A 21 20.52 -21.40 -6.82
N ASN A 22 19.53 -20.66 -6.25
CA ASN A 22 18.21 -21.19 -5.87
C ASN A 22 17.06 -20.67 -6.76
N ASP A 23 17.38 -20.10 -7.93
CA ASP A 23 16.40 -19.54 -8.86
C ASP A 23 15.49 -18.45 -8.22
N PHE A 24 16.07 -17.65 -7.32
CA PHE A 24 15.40 -16.56 -6.62
C PHE A 24 14.12 -17.01 -5.88
N GLU A 25 14.14 -18.17 -5.25
CA GLU A 25 12.97 -18.75 -4.59
C GLU A 25 12.39 -17.82 -3.53
N ASP A 26 13.23 -17.16 -2.73
CA ASP A 26 12.80 -16.22 -1.69
C ASP A 26 12.04 -15.03 -2.29
N VAL A 27 12.55 -14.48 -3.41
CA VAL A 27 11.91 -13.38 -4.13
C VAL A 27 10.56 -13.83 -4.69
N LYS A 28 10.50 -15.02 -5.31
CA LYS A 28 9.24 -15.59 -5.83
C LYS A 28 8.19 -15.79 -4.74
N ASN A 29 8.61 -16.25 -3.58
CA ASN A 29 7.71 -16.41 -2.43
C ASN A 29 7.23 -15.07 -1.88
N MET A 30 8.12 -14.08 -1.78
CA MET A 30 7.75 -12.71 -1.39
C MET A 30 6.75 -12.10 -2.38
N VAL A 31 6.96 -12.24 -3.68
CA VAL A 31 6.05 -11.75 -4.73
C VAL A 31 4.66 -12.38 -4.60
N LYS A 32 4.57 -13.69 -4.35
CA LYS A 32 3.29 -14.38 -4.10
C LYS A 32 2.55 -13.80 -2.90
N GLN A 33 3.26 -13.48 -1.80
CA GLN A 33 2.67 -12.87 -0.62
C GLN A 33 2.16 -11.45 -0.91
N TYR A 34 2.91 -10.66 -1.64
CA TYR A 34 2.48 -9.31 -2.06
C TYR A 34 1.29 -9.38 -3.02
N ASP A 35 1.25 -10.30 -3.96
CA ASP A 35 0.11 -10.47 -4.87
C ASP A 35 -1.18 -10.82 -4.11
N MET A 36 -1.10 -11.71 -3.14
CA MET A 36 -2.24 -12.03 -2.28
C MET A 36 -2.76 -10.80 -1.52
N ARG A 37 -1.86 -10.04 -0.89
CA ARG A 37 -2.21 -8.81 -0.15
C ARG A 37 -2.78 -7.74 -1.08
N ARG A 38 -2.20 -7.58 -2.27
CA ARG A 38 -2.68 -6.69 -3.31
C ARG A 38 -4.14 -6.97 -3.66
N ARG A 39 -4.46 -8.23 -3.93
CA ARG A 39 -5.84 -8.65 -4.26
C ARG A 39 -6.81 -8.35 -3.13
N VAL A 40 -6.43 -8.61 -1.88
CA VAL A 40 -7.27 -8.34 -0.72
C VAL A 40 -7.57 -6.85 -0.59
N ILE A 41 -6.53 -5.99 -0.64
CA ILE A 41 -6.72 -4.54 -0.42
C ILE A 41 -7.49 -3.90 -1.58
N VAL A 42 -7.19 -4.25 -2.84
CA VAL A 42 -7.89 -3.72 -4.02
C VAL A 42 -9.36 -4.13 -4.00
N LYS A 43 -9.62 -5.43 -3.74
CA LYS A 43 -11.00 -5.91 -3.61
C LYS A 43 -11.73 -5.18 -2.46
N GLY A 44 -11.10 -5.04 -1.30
CA GLY A 44 -11.69 -4.38 -0.14
C GLY A 44 -12.11 -2.94 -0.44
N PHE A 45 -11.26 -2.16 -1.12
CA PHE A 45 -11.62 -0.79 -1.52
C PHE A 45 -12.77 -0.76 -2.53
N ASN A 46 -12.74 -1.59 -3.56
CA ASN A 46 -13.80 -1.63 -4.56
C ASN A 46 -15.14 -2.09 -3.96
N ASP A 47 -15.13 -3.07 -3.06
CA ASP A 47 -16.34 -3.55 -2.38
C ASP A 47 -17.01 -2.47 -1.48
N MET A 48 -16.24 -1.48 -1.01
CA MET A 48 -16.78 -0.36 -0.22
C MET A 48 -17.06 0.91 -1.05
N GLY A 49 -16.94 0.83 -2.39
CA GLY A 49 -17.25 1.94 -3.31
C GLY A 49 -16.12 2.92 -3.57
N LEU A 50 -14.93 2.66 -3.07
CA LEU A 50 -13.72 3.43 -3.37
C LEU A 50 -12.98 2.80 -4.56
N LYS A 51 -13.19 3.36 -5.74
CA LYS A 51 -12.58 2.83 -6.96
C LYS A 51 -11.05 2.75 -6.84
N CYS A 52 -10.51 1.54 -6.88
CA CYS A 52 -9.09 1.28 -6.79
C CYS A 52 -8.60 0.51 -8.01
N PHE A 53 -7.63 1.08 -8.73
CA PHE A 53 -6.96 0.38 -9.82
C PHE A 53 -6.07 -0.72 -9.28
N GLU A 54 -5.90 -1.77 -10.07
CA GLU A 54 -5.01 -2.86 -9.76
C GLU A 54 -3.55 -2.42 -9.99
N PRO A 55 -2.73 -2.26 -8.92
CA PRO A 55 -1.34 -1.87 -9.08
C PRO A 55 -0.53 -3.05 -9.65
N MET A 56 0.27 -2.79 -10.67
CA MET A 56 1.09 -3.80 -11.34
C MET A 56 2.52 -3.89 -10.78
N GLY A 57 2.83 -3.10 -9.76
CA GLY A 57 4.14 -3.07 -9.12
C GLY A 57 4.10 -2.40 -7.76
N ALA A 58 5.25 -2.39 -7.07
CA ALA A 58 5.41 -1.88 -5.71
C ALA A 58 4.46 -2.58 -4.70
N PHE A 59 4.16 -1.92 -3.60
CA PHE A 59 3.31 -2.41 -2.52
C PHE A 59 2.33 -1.32 -2.02
N TYR A 60 1.85 -0.49 -2.97
CA TYR A 60 0.91 0.59 -2.69
C TYR A 60 -0.37 0.44 -3.51
N ALA A 61 -1.52 0.63 -2.87
CA ALA A 61 -2.81 0.86 -3.50
C ALA A 61 -3.12 2.36 -3.48
N PHE A 62 -3.84 2.84 -4.51
CA PHE A 62 -4.16 4.26 -4.68
C PHE A 62 -5.66 4.45 -4.97
N PRO A 63 -6.54 4.18 -3.98
CA PRO A 63 -7.97 4.29 -4.18
C PRO A 63 -8.44 5.73 -4.32
N CYS A 64 -9.47 5.92 -5.15
CA CYS A 64 -10.16 7.19 -5.35
C CYS A 64 -11.20 7.40 -4.24
N ILE A 65 -11.13 8.54 -3.56
CA ILE A 65 -12.06 8.92 -2.48
C ILE A 65 -13.04 10.01 -2.89
N LYS A 66 -13.08 10.41 -4.16
CA LYS A 66 -13.94 11.50 -4.66
C LYS A 66 -15.42 11.30 -4.36
N SER A 67 -15.86 10.04 -4.26
CA SER A 67 -17.25 9.69 -3.89
C SER A 67 -17.63 10.13 -2.47
N THR A 68 -16.66 10.40 -1.59
CA THR A 68 -16.90 10.85 -0.21
C THR A 68 -17.15 12.36 -0.09
N GLY A 69 -16.84 13.14 -1.13
CA GLY A 69 -16.91 14.61 -1.10
C GLY A 69 -15.84 15.30 -0.26
N MET A 70 -14.91 14.54 0.33
CA MET A 70 -13.80 15.07 1.11
C MET A 70 -12.58 15.32 0.25
N THR A 71 -11.75 16.30 0.63
CA THR A 71 -10.39 16.42 0.09
C THR A 71 -9.51 15.28 0.58
N SER A 72 -8.37 15.06 -0.11
CA SER A 72 -7.42 14.00 0.27
C SER A 72 -6.89 14.19 1.70
N GLU A 73 -6.61 15.43 2.09
CA GLU A 73 -6.11 15.76 3.43
C GLU A 73 -7.18 15.59 4.51
N GLU A 74 -8.39 16.13 4.28
CA GLU A 74 -9.51 15.96 5.22
C GLU A 74 -9.83 14.48 5.47
N PHE A 75 -9.85 13.67 4.42
CA PHE A 75 -10.10 12.25 4.55
C PHE A 75 -9.04 11.57 5.42
N CYS A 76 -7.75 11.84 5.16
CA CYS A 76 -6.63 11.26 5.91
C CYS A 76 -6.67 11.65 7.38
N GLU A 77 -6.89 12.94 7.67
CA GLU A 77 -6.96 13.46 9.04
C GLU A 77 -8.15 12.85 9.81
N LYS A 78 -9.34 12.93 9.25
CA LYS A 78 -10.56 12.40 9.89
C LYS A 78 -10.46 10.89 10.14
N LEU A 79 -9.96 10.13 9.16
CA LEU A 79 -9.74 8.69 9.29
C LEU A 79 -8.74 8.36 10.40
N LEU A 80 -7.62 9.10 10.48
CA LEU A 80 -6.62 8.92 11.54
C LEU A 80 -7.20 9.22 12.91
N LEU A 81 -7.92 10.32 13.05
CA LEU A 81 -8.47 10.74 14.35
C LEU A 81 -9.59 9.81 14.85
N SER A 82 -10.48 9.38 13.96
CA SER A 82 -11.65 8.57 14.33
C SER A 82 -11.35 7.08 14.43
N GLU A 83 -10.63 6.53 13.45
CA GLU A 83 -10.45 5.07 13.31
C GLU A 83 -9.01 4.59 13.58
N LYS A 84 -8.08 5.52 13.82
CA LYS A 84 -6.66 5.21 14.04
C LYS A 84 -6.02 4.46 12.86
N VAL A 85 -6.44 4.79 11.64
CA VAL A 85 -5.84 4.27 10.40
C VAL A 85 -5.12 5.41 9.71
N ALA A 86 -3.81 5.26 9.55
CA ALA A 86 -2.95 6.22 8.86
C ALA A 86 -2.81 5.86 7.37
N VAL A 87 -3.13 6.82 6.51
CA VAL A 87 -2.93 6.75 5.06
C VAL A 87 -2.27 8.06 4.60
N VAL A 88 -1.76 8.11 3.38
CA VAL A 88 -1.09 9.31 2.86
C VAL A 88 -2.01 9.98 1.86
N PRO A 89 -2.26 11.31 1.95
CA PRO A 89 -3.05 12.02 0.96
C PRO A 89 -2.35 11.99 -0.39
N GLY A 90 -3.14 11.86 -1.46
CA GLY A 90 -2.60 11.80 -2.82
C GLY A 90 -1.87 13.07 -3.23
N THR A 91 -2.26 14.22 -2.69
CA THR A 91 -1.61 15.53 -2.90
C THR A 91 -0.13 15.54 -2.52
N ALA A 92 0.32 14.67 -1.59
CA ALA A 92 1.73 14.48 -1.27
C ALA A 92 2.58 14.02 -2.47
N PHE A 93 1.94 13.53 -3.56
CA PHE A 93 2.59 13.05 -4.78
C PHE A 93 2.33 13.96 -5.99
N GLY A 94 1.79 15.13 -5.75
CA GLY A 94 1.48 16.15 -6.75
C GLY A 94 -0.01 16.52 -6.81
N GLU A 95 -0.33 17.64 -7.44
CA GLU A 95 -1.70 18.18 -7.50
C GLU A 95 -2.71 17.20 -8.14
N SER A 96 -2.29 16.41 -9.11
CA SER A 96 -3.11 15.36 -9.73
C SER A 96 -3.54 14.25 -8.79
N GLY A 97 -2.91 14.16 -7.61
CA GLY A 97 -3.27 13.21 -6.55
C GLY A 97 -4.47 13.61 -5.70
N GLU A 98 -5.04 14.81 -5.92
CA GLU A 98 -6.26 15.22 -5.20
C GLU A 98 -7.44 14.29 -5.50
N GLY A 99 -8.16 13.93 -4.44
CA GLY A 99 -9.24 12.94 -4.49
C GLY A 99 -8.77 11.48 -4.46
N PHE A 100 -7.51 11.26 -4.09
CA PHE A 100 -6.92 9.92 -3.90
C PHE A 100 -6.19 9.85 -2.56
N ILE A 101 -6.00 8.61 -2.08
CA ILE A 101 -5.15 8.30 -0.93
C ILE A 101 -4.19 7.17 -1.28
N ARG A 102 -2.99 7.16 -0.68
CA ARG A 102 -2.04 6.06 -0.83
C ARG A 102 -2.08 5.16 0.40
N CYS A 103 -2.29 3.88 0.19
CA CYS A 103 -2.28 2.83 1.20
C CYS A 103 -1.19 1.82 0.92
N SER A 104 -0.37 1.50 1.92
CA SER A 104 0.61 0.41 1.82
C SER A 104 -0.04 -0.93 2.12
N TYR A 105 0.28 -1.98 1.34
CA TYR A 105 -0.07 -3.36 1.67
C TYR A 105 1.14 -4.21 2.08
N ALA A 106 2.25 -3.56 2.48
CA ALA A 106 3.41 -4.21 3.07
C ALA A 106 3.18 -4.54 4.58
N TYR A 107 2.00 -5.03 4.91
CA TYR A 107 1.57 -5.42 6.25
C TYR A 107 1.02 -6.85 6.25
N SER A 108 0.77 -7.43 7.43
CA SER A 108 0.10 -8.73 7.52
C SER A 108 -1.34 -8.65 6.99
N ILE A 109 -1.89 -9.79 6.56
CA ILE A 109 -3.27 -9.88 6.08
C ILE A 109 -4.27 -9.46 7.16
N GLU A 110 -4.00 -9.80 8.41
CA GLU A 110 -4.83 -9.45 9.56
C GLU A 110 -4.92 -7.92 9.73
N ASN A 111 -3.77 -7.24 9.64
CA ASN A 111 -3.71 -5.79 9.75
C ASN A 111 -4.40 -5.10 8.56
N ILE A 112 -4.24 -5.63 7.35
CA ILE A 112 -4.93 -5.11 6.15
C ILE A 112 -6.45 -5.25 6.32
N ASN A 113 -6.94 -6.42 6.76
CA ASN A 113 -8.36 -6.66 6.98
C ASN A 113 -8.93 -5.76 8.08
N GLU A 114 -8.19 -5.57 9.18
CA GLU A 114 -8.62 -4.67 10.26
C GLU A 114 -8.66 -3.21 9.77
N ALA A 115 -7.68 -2.76 8.99
CA ALA A 115 -7.70 -1.42 8.40
C ALA A 115 -8.90 -1.24 7.44
N LEU A 116 -9.16 -2.20 6.56
CA LEU A 116 -10.31 -2.18 5.65
C LEU A 116 -11.65 -2.14 6.42
N LYS A 117 -11.77 -2.90 7.50
CA LYS A 117 -12.95 -2.87 8.38
C LYS A 117 -13.18 -1.49 8.98
N ARG A 118 -12.12 -0.84 9.49
CA ARG A 118 -12.19 0.51 10.07
C ARG A 118 -12.51 1.56 9.02
N ILE A 119 -11.90 1.49 7.84
CA ILE A 119 -12.21 2.40 6.72
C ILE A 119 -13.69 2.25 6.33
N LYS A 120 -14.20 1.01 6.25
CA LYS A 120 -15.62 0.77 5.98
C LYS A 120 -16.53 1.38 7.04
N ALA A 121 -16.18 1.27 8.32
CA ALA A 121 -16.93 1.89 9.41
C ALA A 121 -16.89 3.42 9.35
N PHE A 122 -15.76 4.00 8.95
CA PHE A 122 -15.62 5.44 8.71
C PHE A 122 -16.53 5.94 7.60
N LEU A 123 -16.62 5.21 6.48
CA LEU A 123 -17.46 5.58 5.33
C LEU A 123 -18.96 5.45 5.60
N ALA A 124 -19.37 4.74 6.65
CA ALA A 124 -20.77 4.55 7.03
C ALA A 124 -21.29 5.64 7.99
N LYS A 125 -20.45 6.55 8.44
CA LYS A 125 -20.81 7.68 9.31
C LYS A 125 -21.28 8.88 8.51
#